data_1e77067243a884d21037971d760d1ccd
#
_entry.id   1e77067243a884d21037971d760d1ccd
#
_cell.length_a   1.000
_cell.length_b   1.000
_cell.length_c   1.000
_cell.angle_alpha   90.00
_cell.angle_beta   90.00
_cell.angle_gamma   90.00
#
_symmetry.space_group_name_H-M   'P 1'
#
loop_
_entity.id
_entity.type
_entity.pdbx_description
1 polymer ?
#
loop_
_entity_poly.entity_id
_entity_poly.type
_entity_poly.pdbx_seq_one_letter_code
_entity_poly.pdbx_strand_id
1 'polypeptide(L)'
;MDTLTFSDLRRIQKDERKSQELTDINEDFILKANDYLQRKEENADRREYNSSKRVYNKIIALREEKVVENARMALRSNIKASELNLLPREKELFRETRELFEDHRDRLKEGLESDRRDVETEKERDEDQASGETNEDEI
;
A
#
# COMPACT_ATOMS: atom_id res chain seq x y z
N MET A 1 13.80 -14.32 -24.95
CA MET A 1 13.28 -13.46 -23.99
C MET A 1 14.15 -12.31 -23.76
N ASP A 2 13.58 -11.22 -23.82
CA ASP A 2 14.36 -10.04 -23.89
C ASP A 2 14.89 -9.64 -22.54
N THR A 3 16.13 -9.22 -22.53
CA THR A 3 16.74 -8.71 -21.35
C THR A 3 16.23 -7.30 -21.10
N LEU A 4 15.92 -6.99 -19.87
CA LEU A 4 15.48 -5.65 -19.52
C LEU A 4 16.64 -4.66 -19.70
N THR A 5 16.33 -3.47 -20.18
CA THR A 5 17.33 -2.42 -20.37
C THR A 5 16.96 -1.21 -19.51
N PHE A 6 17.91 -0.30 -19.36
CA PHE A 6 17.65 0.94 -18.64
C PHE A 6 16.53 1.75 -19.31
N SER A 7 16.53 1.74 -20.64
CA SER A 7 15.49 2.42 -21.40
C SER A 7 14.11 1.81 -21.10
N ASP A 8 14.06 0.50 -20.97
CA ASP A 8 12.81 -0.17 -20.61
C ASP A 8 12.34 0.29 -19.24
N LEU A 9 13.25 0.36 -18.27
CA LEU A 9 12.90 0.82 -16.92
C LEU A 9 12.36 2.25 -16.95
N ARG A 10 13.02 3.12 -17.71
CA ARG A 10 12.57 4.50 -17.81
C ARG A 10 11.19 4.61 -18.43
N ARG A 11 10.93 3.80 -19.45
CA ARG A 11 9.63 3.80 -20.10
C ARG A 11 8.56 3.31 -19.14
N ILE A 12 8.83 2.24 -18.42
CA ILE A 12 7.88 1.69 -17.46
C ILE A 12 7.59 2.70 -16.36
N GLN A 13 8.63 3.38 -15.87
CA GLN A 13 8.44 4.42 -14.86
C GLN A 13 7.55 5.55 -15.38
N LYS A 14 7.80 5.97 -16.62
CA LYS A 14 7.04 7.05 -17.21
C LYS A 14 5.57 6.66 -17.36
N ASP A 15 5.33 5.45 -17.84
CA ASP A 15 3.97 4.97 -18.02
C ASP A 15 3.24 4.88 -16.68
N GLU A 16 3.93 4.37 -15.67
CA GLU A 16 3.31 4.25 -14.36
C GLU A 16 3.00 5.60 -13.75
N ARG A 17 3.87 6.58 -13.99
CA ARG A 17 3.65 7.93 -13.48
C ARG A 17 2.47 8.61 -14.15
N LYS A 18 2.28 8.34 -15.45
CA LYS A 18 1.21 9.01 -16.19
C LYS A 18 -0.16 8.43 -15.92
N SER A 19 -0.23 7.18 -15.57
CA SER A 19 -1.51 6.50 -15.40
C SER A 19 -1.99 6.62 -13.98
N GLN A 20 -3.29 6.77 -13.80
CA GLN A 20 -3.87 6.71 -12.46
C GLN A 20 -4.10 5.27 -12.04
N GLU A 21 -4.16 4.37 -13.00
CA GLU A 21 -4.36 2.97 -12.72
C GLU A 21 -3.04 2.24 -12.83
N LEU A 22 -3.00 1.02 -12.28
CA LEU A 22 -1.81 0.18 -12.42
C LEU A 22 -1.61 -0.14 -13.90
N THR A 23 -0.41 0.08 -14.40
CA THR A 23 -0.12 -0.24 -15.78
C THR A 23 0.08 -1.74 -15.93
N ASP A 24 -0.17 -2.22 -17.14
CA ASP A 24 -0.03 -3.64 -17.43
C ASP A 24 1.42 -3.90 -17.77
N ILE A 25 2.16 -4.50 -16.86
CA ILE A 25 3.53 -4.91 -17.12
C ILE A 25 3.64 -6.42 -16.95
N ASN A 26 4.64 -6.99 -17.58
CA ASN A 26 4.81 -8.43 -17.58
C ASN A 26 4.98 -8.94 -16.16
N GLU A 27 4.37 -10.07 -15.85
CA GLU A 27 4.38 -10.58 -14.49
C GLU A 27 5.78 -11.01 -14.03
N ASP A 28 6.73 -11.16 -14.94
CA ASP A 28 8.11 -11.46 -14.55
C ASP A 28 8.97 -10.19 -14.44
N PHE A 29 8.35 -9.03 -14.40
CA PHE A 29 9.07 -7.76 -14.33
C PHE A 29 10.02 -7.69 -13.13
N ILE A 30 9.53 -8.07 -11.96
CA ILE A 30 10.34 -7.99 -10.73
C ILE A 30 11.59 -8.86 -10.86
N LEU A 31 11.41 -10.07 -11.37
CA LEU A 31 12.52 -10.99 -11.56
C LEU A 31 13.54 -10.43 -12.54
N LYS A 32 13.06 -9.91 -13.66
CA LYS A 32 13.95 -9.33 -14.67
C LYS A 32 14.68 -8.10 -14.16
N ALA A 33 13.98 -7.25 -13.40
CA ALA A 33 14.60 -6.05 -12.87
C ALA A 33 15.69 -6.38 -11.86
N ASN A 34 15.42 -7.35 -10.98
CA ASN A 34 16.43 -7.77 -10.01
C ASN A 34 17.64 -8.38 -10.72
N ASP A 35 17.40 -9.17 -11.75
CA ASP A 35 18.47 -9.76 -12.52
C ASP A 35 19.31 -8.68 -13.21
N TYR A 36 18.65 -7.69 -13.79
CA TYR A 36 19.31 -6.58 -14.44
C TYR A 36 20.19 -5.80 -13.44
N LEU A 37 19.64 -5.49 -12.28
CA LEU A 37 20.38 -4.74 -11.28
C LEU A 37 21.57 -5.53 -10.76
N GLN A 38 21.41 -6.83 -10.56
CA GLN A 38 22.49 -7.66 -10.10
C GLN A 38 23.64 -7.69 -11.09
N ARG A 39 23.32 -7.79 -12.38
CA ARG A 39 24.36 -7.79 -13.42
C ARG A 39 25.11 -6.46 -13.45
N LYS A 40 24.41 -5.34 -13.28
CA LYS A 40 25.05 -4.04 -13.26
C LYS A 40 25.97 -3.89 -12.05
N GLU A 41 25.54 -4.41 -10.92
CA GLU A 41 26.36 -4.38 -9.73
C GLU A 41 27.62 -5.22 -9.90
N GLU A 42 27.49 -6.41 -10.47
CA GLU A 42 28.60 -7.31 -10.68
C GLU A 42 29.60 -6.77 -11.69
N ASN A 43 29.11 -6.04 -12.66
CA ASN A 43 29.98 -5.47 -13.68
C ASN A 43 30.62 -4.17 -13.22
N ALA A 44 30.41 -3.78 -12.00
CA ALA A 44 30.97 -2.58 -11.42
C ALA A 44 30.57 -1.31 -12.17
N ASP A 45 29.43 -1.35 -12.86
CA ASP A 45 28.91 -0.17 -13.53
C ASP A 45 28.08 0.60 -12.51
N ARG A 46 28.79 1.29 -11.64
CA ARG A 46 28.16 1.86 -10.46
C ARG A 46 27.16 2.96 -10.79
N ARG A 47 27.47 3.77 -11.80
CA ARG A 47 26.60 4.86 -12.18
C ARG A 47 25.26 4.34 -12.72
N GLU A 48 25.34 3.39 -13.63
CA GLU A 48 24.13 2.81 -14.20
C GLU A 48 23.36 2.01 -13.16
N TYR A 49 24.08 1.30 -12.29
CA TYR A 49 23.44 0.56 -11.21
C TYR A 49 22.65 1.50 -10.31
N ASN A 50 23.26 2.60 -9.88
CA ASN A 50 22.59 3.53 -8.99
C ASN A 50 21.40 4.20 -9.64
N SER A 51 21.55 4.59 -10.91
CA SER A 51 20.45 5.21 -11.64
C SER A 51 19.29 4.25 -11.85
N SER A 52 19.62 3.02 -12.22
CA SER A 52 18.60 2.00 -12.47
C SER A 52 17.87 1.62 -11.19
N LYS A 53 18.61 1.51 -10.10
CA LYS A 53 18.01 1.18 -8.81
C LYS A 53 17.04 2.26 -8.38
N ARG A 54 17.41 3.51 -8.61
CA ARG A 54 16.53 4.63 -8.27
C ARG A 54 15.24 4.57 -9.10
N VAL A 55 15.37 4.31 -10.40
CA VAL A 55 14.19 4.22 -11.26
C VAL A 55 13.32 3.04 -10.85
N TYR A 56 13.94 1.89 -10.59
CA TYR A 56 13.20 0.71 -10.17
C TYR A 56 12.45 0.96 -8.87
N ASN A 57 13.13 1.54 -7.88
CA ASN A 57 12.49 1.83 -6.60
C ASN A 57 11.32 2.79 -6.77
N LYS A 58 11.44 3.72 -7.70
CA LYS A 58 10.36 4.66 -7.98
C LYS A 58 9.15 3.95 -8.58
N ILE A 59 9.40 3.02 -9.49
CA ILE A 59 8.32 2.23 -10.07
C ILE A 59 7.58 1.47 -8.98
N ILE A 60 8.35 0.81 -8.10
CA ILE A 60 7.75 0.03 -7.03
C ILE A 60 6.91 0.92 -6.12
N ALA A 61 7.44 2.09 -5.74
CA ALA A 61 6.72 2.99 -4.85
C ALA A 61 5.43 3.50 -5.49
N LEU A 62 5.47 3.83 -6.77
CA LEU A 62 4.28 4.28 -7.48
C LEU A 62 3.21 3.19 -7.50
N ARG A 63 3.64 1.96 -7.77
CA ARG A 63 2.69 0.87 -7.81
C ARG A 63 2.14 0.53 -6.44
N GLU A 64 2.98 0.59 -5.40
CA GLU A 64 2.52 0.35 -4.04
C GLU A 64 1.41 1.30 -3.63
N GLU A 65 1.57 2.58 -3.97
CA GLU A 65 0.53 3.55 -3.66
C GLU A 65 -0.80 3.17 -4.32
N LYS A 66 -0.73 2.72 -5.57
CA LYS A 66 -1.94 2.35 -6.30
C LYS A 66 -2.56 1.07 -5.74
N VAL A 67 -1.73 0.10 -5.37
CA VAL A 67 -2.22 -1.14 -4.78
C VAL A 67 -2.95 -0.85 -3.47
N VAL A 68 -2.34 -0.05 -2.61
CA VAL A 68 -2.94 0.30 -1.32
C VAL A 68 -4.23 1.07 -1.51
N GLU A 69 -4.25 2.01 -2.43
CA GLU A 69 -5.45 2.80 -2.67
C GLU A 69 -6.59 1.92 -3.21
N ASN A 70 -6.27 1.01 -4.12
CA ASN A 70 -7.27 0.09 -4.64
C ASN A 70 -7.79 -0.84 -3.55
N ALA A 71 -6.92 -1.30 -2.65
CA ALA A 71 -7.33 -2.15 -1.55
C ALA A 71 -8.29 -1.42 -0.62
N ARG A 72 -8.00 -0.15 -0.37
CA ARG A 72 -8.86 0.68 0.47
C ARG A 72 -10.20 0.92 -0.20
N MET A 73 -10.19 1.22 -1.50
CA MET A 73 -11.43 1.44 -2.24
C MET A 73 -12.28 0.18 -2.35
N ALA A 74 -11.63 -0.99 -2.33
CA ALA A 74 -12.34 -2.26 -2.42
C ALA A 74 -13.22 -2.52 -1.20
N LEU A 75 -13.04 -1.76 -0.13
CA LEU A 75 -13.91 -1.88 1.03
C LEU A 75 -15.30 -1.31 0.77
N ARG A 76 -15.40 -0.43 -0.21
CA ARG A 76 -16.69 0.19 -0.52
C ARG A 76 -17.26 -0.26 -1.85
N SER A 77 -16.43 -0.77 -2.72
CA SER A 77 -16.90 -1.19 -4.04
C SER A 77 -16.40 -2.58 -4.32
N ASN A 78 -17.01 -3.21 -5.30
CA ASN A 78 -16.72 -4.60 -5.59
C ASN A 78 -15.55 -4.70 -6.57
N ILE A 79 -14.38 -4.28 -6.14
CA ILE A 79 -13.17 -4.36 -6.96
C ILE A 79 -12.52 -5.72 -6.75
N LYS A 80 -12.31 -6.44 -7.84
CA LYS A 80 -11.66 -7.74 -7.78
C LYS A 80 -10.21 -7.62 -8.19
N ALA A 81 -9.34 -8.36 -7.51
CA ALA A 81 -7.91 -8.36 -7.84
C ALA A 81 -7.68 -8.69 -9.32
N SER A 82 -8.51 -9.56 -9.88
CA SER A 82 -8.34 -9.98 -11.26
C SER A 82 -8.62 -8.85 -12.26
N GLU A 83 -9.28 -7.80 -11.82
CA GLU A 83 -9.58 -6.66 -12.69
C GLU A 83 -8.47 -5.61 -12.67
N LEU A 84 -7.50 -5.79 -11.81
CA LEU A 84 -6.38 -4.88 -11.69
C LEU A 84 -5.15 -5.54 -12.29
N ASN A 85 -4.26 -4.72 -12.81
CA ASN A 85 -3.03 -5.25 -13.42
C ASN A 85 -1.98 -5.49 -12.35
N LEU A 86 -2.31 -6.35 -11.40
CA LEU A 86 -1.44 -6.64 -10.26
C LEU A 86 -0.39 -7.67 -10.64
N LEU A 87 0.84 -7.41 -10.21
CA LEU A 87 1.89 -8.41 -10.28
C LEU A 87 1.65 -9.46 -9.19
N PRO A 88 2.22 -10.66 -9.33
CA PRO A 88 1.94 -11.73 -8.38
C PRO A 88 2.12 -11.34 -6.90
N ARG A 89 3.22 -10.65 -6.60
CA ARG A 89 3.45 -10.22 -5.21
C ARG A 89 2.50 -9.12 -4.80
N GLU A 90 2.05 -8.33 -5.74
CA GLU A 90 1.12 -7.26 -5.45
C GLU A 90 -0.26 -7.78 -5.09
N LYS A 91 -0.60 -8.97 -5.58
CA LYS A 91 -1.88 -9.58 -5.21
C LYS A 91 -1.92 -9.87 -3.71
N GLU A 92 -0.79 -10.32 -3.15
CA GLU A 92 -0.70 -10.53 -1.72
C GLU A 92 -0.83 -9.20 -0.96
N LEU A 93 -0.12 -8.19 -1.42
CA LEU A 93 -0.18 -6.87 -0.78
C LEU A 93 -1.60 -6.33 -0.83
N PHE A 94 -2.27 -6.45 -1.95
CA PHE A 94 -3.65 -6.00 -2.10
C PHE A 94 -4.56 -6.70 -1.09
N ARG A 95 -4.47 -8.02 -1.01
CA ARG A 95 -5.32 -8.78 -0.11
C ARG A 95 -5.03 -8.47 1.36
N GLU A 96 -3.76 -8.44 1.71
CA GLU A 96 -3.38 -8.19 3.09
C GLU A 96 -3.72 -6.77 3.53
N THR A 97 -3.54 -5.81 2.63
CA THR A 97 -3.89 -4.43 2.94
C THR A 97 -5.40 -4.29 3.13
N ARG A 98 -6.16 -4.93 2.28
CA ARG A 98 -7.62 -4.89 2.40
C ARG A 98 -8.08 -5.50 3.72
N GLU A 99 -7.51 -6.65 4.08
CA GLU A 99 -7.85 -7.30 5.34
C GLU A 99 -7.48 -6.43 6.53
N LEU A 100 -6.32 -5.78 6.45
CA LEU A 100 -5.87 -4.90 7.50
C LEU A 100 -6.84 -3.75 7.73
N PHE A 101 -7.30 -3.12 6.66
CA PHE A 101 -8.25 -2.03 6.77
C PHE A 101 -9.60 -2.53 7.27
N GLU A 102 -10.05 -3.71 6.84
CA GLU A 102 -11.29 -4.28 7.32
C GLU A 102 -11.24 -4.52 8.82
N ASP A 103 -10.15 -5.13 9.27
CA ASP A 103 -9.97 -5.38 10.70
C ASP A 103 -9.92 -4.09 11.49
N HIS A 104 -9.23 -3.11 10.96
CA HIS A 104 -9.12 -1.82 11.63
C HIS A 104 -10.49 -1.17 11.81
N ARG A 105 -11.29 -1.18 10.75
CA ARG A 105 -12.60 -0.57 10.80
C ARG A 105 -13.56 -1.33 11.72
N ASP A 106 -13.43 -2.65 11.74
CA ASP A 106 -14.22 -3.46 12.66
C ASP A 106 -13.86 -3.14 14.11
N ARG A 107 -12.57 -2.97 14.39
CA ARG A 107 -12.13 -2.61 15.73
C ARG A 107 -12.62 -1.23 16.12
N LEU A 108 -12.66 -0.31 15.17
CA LEU A 108 -13.19 1.02 15.46
C LEU A 108 -14.67 0.95 15.86
N LYS A 109 -15.44 0.11 15.18
CA LYS A 109 -16.84 -0.08 15.54
C LYS A 109 -16.98 -0.66 16.92
N GLU A 110 -16.20 -1.69 17.23
CA GLU A 110 -16.23 -2.31 18.54
C GLU A 110 -15.82 -1.31 19.61
N GLY A 111 -14.79 -0.54 19.33
CA GLY A 111 -14.33 0.48 20.24
C GLY A 111 -15.39 1.52 20.51
N LEU A 112 -16.11 1.94 19.46
CA LEU A 112 -17.18 2.90 19.62
C LEU A 112 -18.31 2.36 20.49
N GLU A 113 -18.66 1.11 20.28
CA GLU A 113 -19.71 0.51 21.09
C GLU A 113 -19.27 0.36 22.53
N SER A 114 -18.05 -0.05 22.74
CA SER A 114 -17.49 -0.17 24.06
C SER A 114 -17.42 1.18 24.75
N ASP A 115 -16.96 2.20 24.04
CA ASP A 115 -16.88 3.55 24.59
C ASP A 115 -18.26 4.08 24.95
N ARG A 116 -19.24 3.77 24.14
CA ARG A 116 -20.59 4.20 24.40
C ARG A 116 -21.10 3.62 25.70
N ARG A 117 -20.87 2.34 25.93
CA ARG A 117 -21.27 1.69 27.18
C ARG A 117 -20.56 2.29 28.37
N ASP A 118 -19.27 2.55 28.20
CA ASP A 118 -18.49 3.13 29.28
C ASP A 118 -18.98 4.53 29.62
N VAL A 119 -19.31 5.33 28.62
CA VAL A 119 -19.80 6.67 28.83
C VAL A 119 -21.13 6.63 29.56
N GLU A 120 -22.01 5.72 29.19
CA GLU A 120 -23.31 5.59 29.89
C GLU A 120 -23.11 5.16 31.32
N THR A 121 -22.22 4.24 31.56
CA THR A 121 -21.90 3.79 32.89
C THR A 121 -21.33 4.91 33.74
N GLU A 122 -20.44 5.70 33.14
CA GLU A 122 -19.83 6.79 33.86
C GLU A 122 -20.81 7.92 34.14
N LYS A 123 -21.77 8.14 33.29
CA LYS A 123 -22.77 9.13 33.57
C LYS A 123 -23.53 8.79 34.82
N GLU A 124 -23.82 7.52 35.01
CA GLU A 124 -24.52 7.10 36.23
C GLU A 124 -23.65 7.27 37.45
N ARG A 125 -22.33 7.15 37.31
CA ARG A 125 -21.47 7.38 38.44
C ARG A 125 -21.22 8.85 38.67
N ASP A 126 -21.11 9.62 37.63
CA ASP A 126 -20.69 10.98 37.75
C ASP A 126 -21.75 11.88 38.26
N GLU A 127 -22.94 11.44 38.31
CA GLU A 127 -23.94 12.20 39.05
C GLU A 127 -23.54 12.27 40.48
N ASP A 128 -22.66 11.36 40.89
CA ASP A 128 -22.17 11.39 42.22
C ASP A 128 -20.87 12.10 42.35
N GLN A 129 -20.02 12.19 41.39
CA GLN A 129 -18.79 12.75 41.55
C GLN A 129 -18.51 13.72 40.61
N ALA A 130 -18.68 14.52 40.29
CA ALA A 130 -18.41 15.52 39.45
C ALA A 130 -17.12 15.58 38.97
N SER A 131 -16.49 14.91 38.53
CA SER A 131 -15.25 15.18 38.24
C SER A 131 -14.95 15.31 36.96
N GLY A 132 -15.00 15.83 36.41
CA GLY A 132 -14.69 15.95 35.27
C GLY A 132 -13.50 15.93 34.65
N GLU A 133 -12.86 15.63 34.33
CA GLU A 133 -11.75 15.63 33.82
C GLU A 133 -11.65 15.36 32.59
N THR A 134 -11.23 15.48 31.88
CA THR A 134 -11.25 15.31 30.73
C THR A 134 -10.36 15.02 29.96
N ASN A 135 -9.97 14.93 29.30
CA ASN A 135 -9.18 14.69 28.59
C ASN A 135 -9.10 14.94 27.34
N GLU A 136 -8.74 15.11 26.94
CA GLU A 136 -8.61 15.37 25.95
C GLU A 136 -7.98 15.09 25.13
N ASP A 137 -7.55 14.84 24.85
CA ASP A 137 -6.87 14.57 24.13
C ASP A 137 -7.00 14.06 23.20
N GLU A 138 -7.13 13.88 22.96
CA GLU A 138 -7.29 13.41 22.23
C GLU A 138 -7.13 13.62 21.22
N ILE A 139 -6.69 13.59 20.70
CA ILE A 139 -6.50 13.72 19.67
C ILE A 139 -6.17 13.41 19.12
#